data_3f267d0700f43d29e182454249c5dafa
#
_entry.id   3f267d0700f43d29e182454249c5dafa
#
_cell.length_a   1.000
_cell.length_b   1.000
_cell.length_c   1.000
_cell.angle_alpha   90.00
_cell.angle_beta   90.00
_cell.angle_gamma   90.00
#
_symmetry.space_group_name_H-M   'P 1'
#
loop_
_entity.id
_entity.type
_entity.pdbx_description
1 polymer ?
#
loop_
_entity_poly.entity_id
_entity_poly.type
_entity_poly.pdbx_seq_one_letter_code
_entity_poly.pdbx_strand_id
1 'polypeptide(L)'
;MSISGALVGVGVVGVLMLGCASQQKRQEPIVRDLRIEGNQHVSSRQIEKRILTAKTGWWPLATKQYFDPVSWEADLKRIVRLYLAHGFYQARIAREAATPKEPDGVVLDVVIDEGEPTRIGSVELLGLGELPPADRQAAIERLPLKR
;
A
#
# COMPACT_ATOMS: atom_id res chain seq x y z
N MET A 1 10.11 90.75 3.66
CA MET A 1 10.90 89.87 2.82
C MET A 1 10.61 88.44 3.25
N SER A 2 9.82 87.76 2.43
CA SER A 2 9.20 86.48 2.71
C SER A 2 9.94 85.39 1.96
N ILE A 3 10.35 84.37 2.61
CA ILE A 3 10.94 83.18 1.93
C ILE A 3 10.06 81.97 2.31
N SER A 4 9.26 81.55 1.33
CA SER A 4 8.50 80.33 1.36
C SER A 4 9.38 79.11 1.12
N GLY A 5 9.44 78.23 2.10
CA GLY A 5 10.06 76.91 1.95
C GLY A 5 9.04 75.90 1.51
N ALA A 6 9.24 75.34 0.32
CA ALA A 6 8.42 74.21 -0.25
C ALA A 6 8.94 72.91 0.31
N LEU A 7 8.09 72.17 1.02
CA LEU A 7 8.28 70.79 1.45
C LEU A 7 7.89 69.86 0.32
N VAL A 8 8.90 69.18 -0.27
CA VAL A 8 8.69 68.11 -1.23
C VAL A 8 8.49 66.81 -0.45
N GLY A 9 7.25 66.32 -0.44
CA GLY A 9 6.90 65.02 0.10
C GLY A 9 7.26 63.91 -0.89
N VAL A 10 8.26 63.09 -0.58
CA VAL A 10 8.56 61.87 -1.29
C VAL A 10 7.60 60.77 -0.82
N GLY A 11 6.57 60.51 -1.63
CA GLY A 11 5.68 59.39 -1.45
C GLY A 11 6.34 58.07 -1.87
N VAL A 12 6.68 57.21 -0.89
CA VAL A 12 7.11 55.84 -1.17
C VAL A 12 5.87 55.01 -1.50
N VAL A 13 5.65 54.74 -2.76
CA VAL A 13 4.62 53.79 -3.21
C VAL A 13 5.16 52.38 -2.98
N GLY A 14 4.77 51.75 -1.89
CA GLY A 14 5.02 50.34 -1.61
C GLY A 14 4.18 49.47 -2.54
N VAL A 15 4.77 48.90 -3.57
CA VAL A 15 4.15 47.86 -4.39
C VAL A 15 4.14 46.56 -3.62
N LEU A 16 3.01 46.23 -3.00
CA LEU A 16 2.75 44.93 -2.44
C LEU A 16 2.57 43.93 -3.57
N MET A 17 3.64 43.24 -3.94
CA MET A 17 3.58 42.04 -4.81
C MET A 17 2.87 40.95 -4.01
N LEU A 18 1.55 40.84 -4.16
CA LEU A 18 0.81 39.63 -3.81
C LEU A 18 1.23 38.53 -4.81
N GLY A 19 2.28 37.79 -4.45
CA GLY A 19 2.60 36.53 -5.08
C GLY A 19 1.48 35.54 -4.80
N CYS A 20 0.50 35.45 -5.70
CA CYS A 20 -0.39 34.28 -5.76
C CYS A 20 0.48 33.06 -6.14
N ALA A 21 1.02 32.39 -5.13
CA ALA A 21 1.46 31.01 -5.30
C ALA A 21 0.21 30.21 -5.64
N SER A 22 -0.05 30.02 -6.93
CA SER A 22 -1.03 29.04 -7.41
C SER A 22 -0.53 27.69 -6.94
N GLN A 23 -1.03 27.22 -5.81
CA GLN A 23 -0.92 25.82 -5.42
C GLN A 23 -1.59 25.01 -6.51
N GLN A 24 -0.78 24.58 -7.45
CA GLN A 24 -1.20 23.64 -8.49
C GLN A 24 -1.55 22.35 -7.76
N LYS A 25 -2.84 22.19 -7.47
CA LYS A 25 -3.41 21.00 -6.89
C LYS A 25 -3.03 19.85 -7.83
N ARG A 26 -1.97 19.10 -7.47
CA ARG A 26 -1.64 17.88 -8.18
C ARG A 26 -2.90 17.03 -8.11
N GLN A 27 -3.58 16.90 -9.21
CA GLN A 27 -4.65 15.91 -9.33
C GLN A 27 -3.95 14.55 -9.32
N GLU A 28 -4.06 13.88 -8.20
CA GLU A 28 -3.57 12.51 -8.07
C GLU A 28 -4.24 11.66 -9.14
N PRO A 29 -3.50 10.84 -9.88
CA PRO A 29 -4.07 10.02 -10.94
C PRO A 29 -5.04 9.00 -10.35
N ILE A 30 -6.08 8.67 -11.10
CA ILE A 30 -7.10 7.69 -10.69
C ILE A 30 -6.57 6.29 -10.98
N VAL A 31 -6.66 5.39 -10.02
CA VAL A 31 -6.32 3.97 -10.23
C VAL A 31 -7.36 3.35 -11.19
N ARG A 32 -6.96 3.11 -12.43
CA ARG A 32 -7.81 2.55 -13.47
C ARG A 32 -7.82 1.04 -13.48
N ASP A 33 -6.68 0.45 -13.13
CA ASP A 33 -6.54 -1.00 -13.09
C ASP A 33 -5.47 -1.41 -12.07
N LEU A 34 -5.60 -2.62 -11.55
CA LEU A 34 -4.63 -3.26 -10.67
C LEU A 34 -4.44 -4.70 -11.16
N ARG A 35 -3.24 -5.01 -11.63
CA ARG A 35 -2.87 -6.31 -12.15
C ARG A 35 -1.93 -7.00 -11.19
N ILE A 36 -2.28 -8.21 -10.82
CA ILE A 36 -1.51 -9.05 -9.90
C ILE A 36 -1.16 -10.32 -10.63
N GLU A 37 0.13 -10.59 -10.75
CA GLU A 37 0.67 -11.75 -11.45
C GLU A 37 1.60 -12.55 -10.54
N GLY A 38 1.80 -13.85 -10.84
CA GLY A 38 2.67 -14.74 -10.07
C GLY A 38 2.03 -15.31 -8.79
N ASN A 39 0.82 -14.92 -8.47
CA ASN A 39 0.08 -15.33 -7.28
C ASN A 39 -0.66 -16.68 -7.48
N GLN A 40 0.08 -17.78 -7.44
CA GLN A 40 -0.46 -19.13 -7.69
C GLN A 40 -1.20 -19.71 -6.49
N HIS A 41 -0.75 -19.45 -5.28
CA HIS A 41 -1.30 -20.02 -4.03
C HIS A 41 -2.23 -19.06 -3.29
N VAL A 42 -2.06 -17.75 -3.46
CA VAL A 42 -2.93 -16.74 -2.87
C VAL A 42 -3.70 -16.03 -3.97
N SER A 43 -5.03 -16.10 -3.92
CA SER A 43 -5.86 -15.49 -4.97
C SER A 43 -5.76 -13.96 -4.95
N SER A 44 -5.88 -13.32 -6.14
CA SER A 44 -5.88 -11.85 -6.26
C SER A 44 -6.94 -11.21 -5.36
N ARG A 45 -8.11 -11.85 -5.20
CA ARG A 45 -9.16 -11.37 -4.30
C ARG A 45 -8.74 -11.36 -2.81
N GLN A 46 -7.91 -12.30 -2.37
CA GLN A 46 -7.37 -12.30 -1.00
C GLN A 46 -6.36 -11.18 -0.83
N ILE A 47 -5.53 -10.93 -1.84
CA ILE A 47 -4.57 -9.82 -1.87
C ILE A 47 -5.31 -8.48 -1.83
N GLU A 48 -6.27 -8.26 -2.73
CA GLU A 48 -7.09 -7.05 -2.80
C GLU A 48 -7.79 -6.70 -1.48
N LYS A 49 -8.20 -7.70 -0.70
CA LYS A 49 -8.79 -7.49 0.63
C LYS A 49 -7.80 -7.02 1.70
N ARG A 50 -6.51 -7.14 1.46
CA ARG A 50 -5.44 -6.80 2.43
C ARG A 50 -4.76 -5.48 2.15
N ILE A 51 -4.94 -4.94 0.96
CA ILE A 51 -4.38 -3.67 0.53
C ILE A 51 -5.43 -2.56 0.62
N LEU A 52 -4.97 -1.32 0.68
CA LEU A 52 -5.83 -0.12 0.70
C LEU A 52 -6.06 0.42 -0.71
N THR A 53 -5.06 0.27 -1.59
CA THR A 53 -5.15 0.71 -2.98
C THR A 53 -6.13 -0.17 -3.73
N ALA A 54 -7.18 0.43 -4.23
CA ALA A 54 -8.21 -0.25 -4.99
C ALA A 54 -8.37 0.38 -6.37
N LYS A 55 -8.80 -0.42 -7.35
CA LYS A 55 -9.19 0.12 -8.66
C LYS A 55 -10.52 0.87 -8.58
N THR A 56 -10.64 1.94 -9.34
CA THR A 56 -11.91 2.64 -9.53
C THR A 56 -12.89 1.72 -10.26
N GLY A 57 -14.11 1.60 -9.75
CA GLY A 57 -15.14 0.79 -10.38
C GLY A 57 -15.46 1.29 -11.81
N TRP A 58 -15.87 0.37 -12.69
CA TRP A 58 -16.25 0.68 -14.08
C TRP A 58 -17.57 1.46 -14.21
N TRP A 59 -18.37 1.48 -13.15
CA TRP A 59 -19.66 2.15 -13.13
C TRP A 59 -19.52 3.69 -13.08
N PRO A 60 -20.33 4.47 -13.83
CA PRO A 60 -20.16 5.92 -13.91
C PRO A 60 -20.25 6.68 -12.59
N LEU A 61 -20.97 6.13 -11.61
CA LEU A 61 -21.11 6.69 -10.26
C LEU A 61 -20.18 6.06 -9.22
N ALA A 62 -19.23 5.23 -9.65
CA ALA A 62 -18.27 4.62 -8.75
C ALA A 62 -17.37 5.69 -8.10
N THR A 63 -17.07 5.50 -6.83
CA THR A 63 -16.12 6.35 -6.11
C THR A 63 -14.75 6.25 -6.76
N LYS A 64 -14.20 7.40 -7.16
CA LYS A 64 -12.84 7.47 -7.71
C LYS A 64 -11.82 7.10 -6.64
N GLN A 65 -10.94 6.19 -6.98
CA GLN A 65 -9.81 5.79 -6.15
C GLN A 65 -8.56 6.49 -6.69
N TYR A 66 -7.97 7.36 -5.89
CA TYR A 66 -6.78 8.10 -6.26
C TYR A 66 -5.53 7.32 -5.86
N PHE A 67 -4.51 7.42 -6.69
CA PHE A 67 -3.23 6.77 -6.44
C PHE A 67 -2.39 7.59 -5.46
N ASP A 68 -2.05 6.99 -4.34
CA ASP A 68 -1.10 7.52 -3.38
C ASP A 68 0.14 6.61 -3.32
N PRO A 69 1.31 7.10 -3.75
CA PRO A 69 2.54 6.32 -3.77
C PRO A 69 2.95 5.79 -2.39
N VAL A 70 2.66 6.54 -1.32
CA VAL A 70 3.01 6.12 0.05
C VAL A 70 2.15 4.95 0.50
N SER A 71 0.85 5.03 0.25
CA SER A 71 -0.08 3.92 0.51
C SER A 71 0.25 2.70 -0.33
N TRP A 72 0.64 2.90 -1.60
CA TRP A 72 1.04 1.81 -2.49
C TRP A 72 2.28 1.06 -1.97
N GLU A 73 3.33 1.78 -1.55
CA GLU A 73 4.50 1.15 -0.95
C GLU A 73 4.15 0.34 0.31
N ALA A 74 3.24 0.87 1.14
CA ALA A 74 2.75 0.14 2.30
C ALA A 74 1.95 -1.11 1.91
N ASP A 75 1.20 -1.05 0.80
CA ASP A 75 0.44 -2.18 0.28
C ASP A 75 1.32 -3.30 -0.25
N LEU A 76 2.43 -2.99 -0.93
CA LEU A 76 3.42 -4.00 -1.32
C LEU A 76 3.96 -4.77 -0.11
N LYS A 77 4.24 -4.07 0.99
CA LYS A 77 4.65 -4.71 2.26
C LYS A 77 3.53 -5.57 2.87
N ARG A 78 2.25 -5.17 2.73
CA ARG A 78 1.09 -5.96 3.18
C ARG A 78 0.94 -7.24 2.37
N ILE A 79 1.18 -7.18 1.05
CA ILE A 79 1.18 -8.35 0.19
C ILE A 79 2.22 -9.37 0.67
N VAL A 80 3.46 -8.95 0.87
CA VAL A 80 4.52 -9.84 1.37
C VAL A 80 4.13 -10.46 2.72
N ARG A 81 3.61 -9.66 3.66
CA ARG A 81 3.15 -10.18 4.97
C ARG A 81 2.02 -11.20 4.84
N LEU A 82 1.12 -11.04 3.86
CA LEU A 82 0.07 -12.02 3.60
C LEU A 82 0.68 -13.36 3.20
N TYR A 83 1.69 -13.38 2.35
CA TYR A 83 2.41 -14.59 1.96
C TYR A 83 3.16 -15.24 3.11
N LEU A 84 3.84 -14.43 3.94
CA LEU A 84 4.49 -14.94 5.16
C LEU A 84 3.48 -15.65 6.08
N ALA A 85 2.27 -15.09 6.24
CA ALA A 85 1.20 -15.70 7.02
C ALA A 85 0.67 -17.01 6.42
N HIS A 86 0.89 -17.25 5.12
CA HIS A 86 0.56 -18.50 4.42
C HIS A 86 1.74 -19.48 4.34
N GLY A 87 2.87 -19.18 4.99
CA GLY A 87 4.04 -20.06 5.03
C GLY A 87 5.03 -19.89 3.87
N PHE A 88 4.88 -18.84 3.07
CA PHE A 88 5.80 -18.50 1.98
C PHE A 88 6.83 -17.49 2.46
N TYR A 89 7.83 -17.94 3.21
CA TYR A 89 8.81 -17.04 3.83
C TYR A 89 9.83 -16.46 2.85
N GLN A 90 9.89 -16.95 1.62
CA GLN A 90 10.74 -16.42 0.56
C GLN A 90 9.98 -15.51 -0.41
N ALA A 91 8.70 -15.26 -0.14
CA ALA A 91 7.88 -14.43 -1.01
C ALA A 91 8.39 -12.98 -1.06
N ARG A 92 8.41 -12.44 -2.27
CA ARG A 92 8.84 -11.06 -2.54
C ARG A 92 8.08 -10.47 -3.72
N ILE A 93 8.09 -9.17 -3.82
CA ILE A 93 7.67 -8.46 -5.02
C ILE A 93 8.84 -8.54 -6.02
N ALA A 94 8.64 -9.26 -7.11
CA ALA A 94 9.64 -9.41 -8.16
C ALA A 94 9.71 -8.18 -9.06
N ARG A 95 8.55 -7.54 -9.30
CA ARG A 95 8.44 -6.30 -10.08
C ARG A 95 7.19 -5.56 -9.64
N GLU A 96 7.29 -4.24 -9.63
CA GLU A 96 6.16 -3.34 -9.52
C GLU A 96 6.25 -2.23 -10.54
N ALA A 97 5.13 -1.71 -11.00
CA ALA A 97 5.08 -0.55 -11.88
C ALA A 97 3.78 0.22 -11.69
N ALA A 98 3.88 1.55 -11.77
CA ALA A 98 2.74 2.45 -11.85
C ALA A 98 2.81 3.18 -13.20
N THR A 99 2.05 2.72 -14.18
CA THR A 99 2.09 3.20 -15.55
C THR A 99 0.98 4.22 -15.79
N PRO A 100 1.30 5.46 -16.20
CA PRO A 100 0.30 6.46 -16.56
C PRO A 100 -0.66 5.95 -17.65
N LYS A 101 -1.93 6.26 -17.49
CA LYS A 101 -3.00 5.96 -18.46
C LYS A 101 -3.85 7.19 -18.68
N GLU A 102 -3.84 7.69 -19.92
CA GLU A 102 -4.65 8.84 -20.33
C GLU A 102 -6.16 8.63 -20.06
N PRO A 103 -6.91 9.70 -19.73
CA PRO A 103 -6.42 11.09 -19.60
C PRO A 103 -5.91 11.44 -18.18
N ASP A 104 -6.24 10.72 -17.13
CA ASP A 104 -6.01 11.09 -15.74
C ASP A 104 -5.77 9.88 -14.84
N GLY A 105 -5.37 8.76 -15.41
CA GLY A 105 -5.30 7.49 -14.73
C GLY A 105 -3.90 6.92 -14.55
N VAL A 106 -3.84 5.83 -13.78
CA VAL A 106 -2.68 4.97 -13.61
C VAL A 106 -3.12 3.51 -13.61
N VAL A 107 -2.30 2.65 -14.19
CA VAL A 107 -2.38 1.19 -14.07
C VAL A 107 -1.26 0.73 -13.17
N LEU A 108 -1.61 -0.05 -12.17
CA LEU A 108 -0.68 -0.65 -11.22
C LEU A 108 -0.46 -2.10 -11.59
N ASP A 109 0.78 -2.47 -11.81
CA ASP A 109 1.21 -3.83 -12.10
C ASP A 109 2.09 -4.33 -10.96
N VAL A 110 1.81 -5.51 -10.43
CA VAL A 110 2.64 -6.17 -9.43
C VAL A 110 2.86 -7.63 -9.79
N VAL A 111 4.11 -8.03 -9.82
CA VAL A 111 4.51 -9.42 -10.06
C VAL A 111 5.10 -9.97 -8.77
N ILE A 112 4.53 -11.09 -8.30
CA ILE A 112 4.91 -11.74 -7.06
C ILE A 112 5.73 -12.98 -7.41
N ASP A 113 6.85 -13.13 -6.71
CA ASP A 113 7.58 -14.39 -6.65
C ASP A 113 7.28 -15.00 -5.27
N GLU A 114 6.44 -16.03 -5.26
CA GLU A 114 5.99 -16.65 -4.01
C GLU A 114 7.10 -17.46 -3.32
N GLY A 115 8.10 -17.92 -4.10
CA GLY A 115 9.06 -18.90 -3.63
C GLY A 115 8.41 -20.25 -3.27
N GLU A 116 9.15 -21.08 -2.56
CA GLU A 116 8.64 -22.38 -2.12
C GLU A 116 7.93 -22.27 -0.76
N PRO A 117 6.81 -22.99 -0.57
CA PRO A 117 6.14 -23.06 0.72
C PRO A 117 7.01 -23.77 1.75
N THR A 118 7.16 -23.17 2.93
CA THR A 118 7.86 -23.80 4.05
C THR A 118 6.98 -24.87 4.66
N ARG A 119 7.52 -26.09 4.76
CA ARG A 119 6.84 -27.25 5.35
C ARG A 119 7.44 -27.58 6.70
N ILE A 120 6.61 -27.97 7.66
CA ILE A 120 7.05 -28.48 8.95
C ILE A 120 7.53 -29.91 8.72
N GLY A 121 8.83 -30.16 8.90
CA GLY A 121 9.41 -31.49 8.72
C GLY A 121 9.12 -32.44 9.88
N SER A 122 9.25 -31.92 11.11
CA SER A 122 8.95 -32.70 12.33
C SER A 122 8.51 -31.78 13.46
N VAL A 123 7.73 -32.33 14.37
CA VAL A 123 7.31 -31.65 15.62
C VAL A 123 7.62 -32.56 16.77
N GLU A 124 8.44 -32.09 17.70
CA GLU A 124 8.76 -32.78 18.94
C GLU A 124 8.05 -32.10 20.10
N LEU A 125 7.30 -32.87 20.86
CA LEU A 125 6.55 -32.38 22.03
C LEU A 125 7.24 -32.86 23.29
N LEU A 126 7.90 -31.92 23.98
CA LEU A 126 8.60 -32.19 25.24
C LEU A 126 7.66 -32.01 26.43
N GLY A 127 7.90 -32.76 27.50
CA GLY A 127 7.15 -32.65 28.76
C GLY A 127 5.80 -33.36 28.78
N LEU A 128 5.33 -33.98 27.71
CA LEU A 128 4.07 -34.71 27.69
C LEU A 128 4.15 -36.09 28.40
N GLY A 129 5.36 -36.56 28.77
CA GLY A 129 5.56 -37.85 29.41
C GLY A 129 4.91 -37.98 30.79
N GLU A 130 4.75 -36.87 31.49
CA GLU A 130 4.15 -36.80 32.83
C GLU A 130 2.61 -36.78 32.78
N LEU A 131 2.01 -36.55 31.61
CA LEU A 131 0.56 -36.53 31.45
C LEU A 131 -0.02 -37.93 31.31
N PRO A 132 -1.23 -38.19 31.85
CA PRO A 132 -2.00 -39.39 31.55
C PRO A 132 -2.16 -39.60 30.03
N PRO A 133 -2.23 -40.86 29.54
CA PRO A 133 -2.31 -41.13 28.10
C PRO A 133 -3.46 -40.43 27.37
N ALA A 134 -4.63 -40.33 28.02
CA ALA A 134 -5.78 -39.64 27.43
C ALA A 134 -5.56 -38.14 27.26
N ASP A 135 -4.94 -37.48 28.24
CA ASP A 135 -4.64 -36.05 28.17
C ASP A 135 -3.55 -35.73 27.13
N ARG A 136 -2.58 -36.63 27.03
CA ARG A 136 -1.53 -36.55 26.01
C ARG A 136 -2.13 -36.59 24.59
N GLN A 137 -3.02 -37.56 24.35
CA GLN A 137 -3.70 -37.70 23.05
C GLN A 137 -4.54 -36.46 22.74
N ALA A 138 -5.30 -35.95 23.69
CA ALA A 138 -6.10 -34.74 23.54
C ALA A 138 -5.25 -33.51 23.28
N ALA A 139 -4.06 -33.39 23.86
CA ALA A 139 -3.12 -32.30 23.60
C ALA A 139 -2.60 -32.36 22.17
N ILE A 140 -2.25 -33.55 21.67
CA ILE A 140 -1.77 -33.74 20.28
C ILE A 140 -2.85 -33.40 19.27
N GLU A 141 -4.09 -33.83 19.49
CA GLU A 141 -5.22 -33.58 18.59
C GLU A 141 -5.62 -32.10 18.50
N ARG A 142 -5.34 -31.31 19.53
CA ARG A 142 -5.59 -29.86 19.53
C ARG A 142 -4.55 -29.03 18.77
N LEU A 143 -3.44 -29.63 18.39
CA LEU A 143 -2.44 -28.92 17.60
C LEU A 143 -2.97 -28.60 16.19
N PRO A 144 -2.86 -27.35 15.70
CA PRO A 144 -3.36 -26.95 14.38
C PRO A 144 -2.43 -27.41 13.25
N LEU A 145 -1.87 -28.61 13.37
CA LEU A 145 -0.95 -29.18 12.37
C LEU A 145 -1.77 -29.94 11.33
N LYS A 146 -1.93 -29.33 10.15
CA LYS A 146 -2.47 -30.02 8.97
C LYS A 146 -1.32 -30.70 8.23
N ARG A 147 -1.48 -32.00 7.94
CA ARG A 147 -0.60 -32.71 7.02
C ARG A 147 -0.83 -32.30 5.58
#